data_585eb267b947bf9bcad4099c285bbe30
#
_entry.id   585eb267b947bf9bcad4099c285bbe30
#
_cell.length_a   1.000
_cell.length_b   1.000
_cell.length_c   1.000
_cell.angle_alpha   90.00
_cell.angle_beta   90.00
_cell.angle_gamma   90.00
#
_symmetry.space_group_name_H-M   'P 1'
#
loop_
_entity.id
_entity.type
_entity.pdbx_description
1 polymer ?
#
loop_
_entity_poly.entity_id
_entity_poly.type
_entity_poly.pdbx_seq_one_letter_code
_entity_poly.pdbx_strand_id
1 'polypeptide(L)'
;QLKARTDAALALVGLTPAGQKRPGEISGGMKQRVGIARALSMEPQVLLMDEPFGALDALTRAKLQDELLEIVARTQSTVVMVTHDVDEAVLLSDKIVMMTNGPAATIGEVLAVDLPRPRKRVELAEDPQYVHYRKAVIDFLYTRQGHVEKAA
;
A
#
# COMPACT_ATOMS: atom_id res chain seq x y z
N GLN A 1 14.30 20.24 -18.26
CA GLN A 1 13.07 19.44 -18.02
C GLN A 1 13.30 18.26 -17.07
N LEU A 2 14.31 17.38 -17.31
CA LEU A 2 14.55 16.19 -16.48
C LEU A 2 14.80 16.54 -15.01
N LYS A 3 15.68 17.51 -14.72
CA LYS A 3 15.98 17.93 -13.34
C LYS A 3 14.74 18.44 -12.61
N ALA A 4 13.93 19.27 -13.23
CA ALA A 4 12.71 19.80 -12.64
C ALA A 4 11.69 18.69 -12.28
N ARG A 5 11.53 17.67 -13.14
CA ARG A 5 10.68 16.49 -12.87
C ARG A 5 11.23 15.65 -11.71
N THR A 6 12.54 15.44 -11.67
CA THR A 6 13.20 14.74 -10.56
C THR A 6 13.01 15.48 -9.24
N ASP A 7 13.25 16.78 -9.22
CA ASP A 7 13.10 17.61 -8.02
C ASP A 7 11.64 17.62 -7.53
N ALA A 8 10.67 17.71 -8.43
CA ALA A 8 9.25 17.63 -8.11
C ALA A 8 8.87 16.26 -7.53
N ALA A 9 9.35 15.16 -8.13
CA ALA A 9 9.09 13.80 -7.63
C ALA A 9 9.71 13.56 -6.25
N LEU A 10 10.93 14.04 -6.00
CA LEU A 10 11.57 13.97 -4.69
C LEU A 10 10.84 14.81 -3.64
N ALA A 11 10.31 15.97 -4.02
CA ALA A 11 9.51 16.81 -3.13
C ALA A 11 8.18 16.13 -2.73
N LEU A 12 7.53 15.41 -3.66
CA LEU A 12 6.30 14.66 -3.38
C LEU A 12 6.48 13.63 -2.25
N VAL A 13 7.66 12.98 -2.19
CA VAL A 13 7.97 11.94 -1.20
C VAL A 13 8.82 12.45 -0.03
N GLY A 14 8.97 13.77 0.14
CA GLY A 14 9.72 14.38 1.23
C GLY A 14 11.22 14.12 1.20
N LEU A 15 11.82 13.85 0.04
CA LEU A 15 13.24 13.53 -0.12
C LEU A 15 14.07 14.66 -0.73
N THR A 16 13.57 15.86 -0.84
CA THR A 16 14.34 17.02 -1.36
C THR A 16 15.71 17.17 -0.68
N PRO A 17 15.84 17.09 0.68
CA PRO A 17 17.14 17.23 1.34
C PRO A 17 18.14 16.10 1.02
N ALA A 18 17.64 14.98 0.53
CA ALA A 18 18.45 13.78 0.22
C ALA A 18 18.73 13.62 -1.29
N GLY A 19 18.31 14.55 -2.12
CA GLY A 19 18.39 14.46 -3.58
C GLY A 19 19.80 14.31 -4.15
N GLN A 20 20.84 14.68 -3.38
CA GLN A 20 22.26 14.53 -3.75
C GLN A 20 22.92 13.28 -3.15
N LYS A 21 22.23 12.54 -2.29
CA LYS A 21 22.78 11.33 -1.64
C LYS A 21 22.80 10.14 -2.60
N ARG A 22 23.81 9.29 -2.43
CA ARG A 22 23.91 8.02 -3.13
C ARG A 22 23.04 6.95 -2.48
N PRO A 23 22.63 5.90 -3.20
CA PRO A 23 21.80 4.82 -2.65
C PRO A 23 22.35 4.14 -1.39
N GLY A 24 23.69 4.11 -1.20
CA GLY A 24 24.31 3.58 0.01
C GLY A 24 24.23 4.51 1.23
N GLU A 25 23.88 5.78 1.04
CA GLU A 25 23.86 6.82 2.07
C GLU A 25 22.44 7.10 2.59
N ILE A 26 21.46 6.35 2.12
CA ILE A 26 20.04 6.50 2.46
C ILE A 26 19.49 5.25 3.13
N SER A 27 18.51 5.43 4.03
CA SER A 27 17.85 4.33 4.75
C SER A 27 16.96 3.47 3.84
N GLY A 28 16.53 2.30 4.32
CA GLY A 28 15.58 1.43 3.61
C GLY A 28 14.28 2.15 3.27
N GLY A 29 13.69 2.88 4.21
CA GLY A 29 12.49 3.68 3.96
C GLY A 29 12.71 4.80 2.93
N MET A 30 13.89 5.44 2.92
CA MET A 30 14.23 6.41 1.89
C MET A 30 14.38 5.75 0.52
N LYS A 31 14.95 4.55 0.43
CA LYS A 31 15.03 3.78 -0.83
C LYS A 31 13.64 3.46 -1.37
N GLN A 32 12.72 3.09 -0.48
CA GLN A 32 11.32 2.84 -0.85
C GLN A 32 10.66 4.09 -1.41
N ARG A 33 10.81 5.23 -0.75
CA ARG A 33 10.31 6.54 -1.25
C ARG A 33 10.91 6.91 -2.61
N VAL A 34 12.19 6.64 -2.83
CA VAL A 34 12.83 6.84 -4.16
C VAL A 34 12.15 5.97 -5.22
N GLY A 35 11.80 4.71 -4.89
CA GLY A 35 11.03 3.84 -5.79
C GLY A 35 9.68 4.44 -6.17
N ILE A 36 8.94 4.95 -5.18
CA ILE A 36 7.65 5.63 -5.39
C ILE A 36 7.85 6.92 -6.22
N ALA A 37 8.83 7.76 -5.87
CA ALA A 37 9.14 8.99 -6.62
C ALA A 37 9.46 8.71 -8.08
N ARG A 38 10.25 7.66 -8.33
CA ARG A 38 10.61 7.22 -9.69
C ARG A 38 9.36 6.84 -10.50
N ALA A 39 8.45 6.06 -9.91
CA ALA A 39 7.21 5.68 -10.56
C ALA A 39 6.32 6.91 -10.84
N LEU A 40 6.16 7.79 -9.86
CA LEU A 40 5.35 9.00 -9.97
C LEU A 40 5.94 10.04 -10.94
N SER A 41 7.26 10.05 -11.16
CA SER A 41 7.89 10.95 -12.13
C SER A 41 7.43 10.74 -13.57
N MET A 42 6.83 9.59 -13.85
CA MET A 42 6.22 9.28 -15.15
C MET A 42 4.77 9.79 -15.28
N GLU A 43 4.22 10.40 -14.23
CA GLU A 43 2.82 10.85 -14.14
C GLU A 43 1.82 9.75 -14.53
N PRO A 44 1.92 8.55 -13.92
CA PRO A 44 1.11 7.41 -14.34
C PRO A 44 -0.35 7.60 -13.94
N GLN A 45 -1.27 7.17 -14.79
CA GLN A 45 -2.68 7.03 -14.43
C GLN A 45 -2.90 5.83 -13.49
N VAL A 46 -2.09 4.79 -13.62
CA VAL A 46 -2.14 3.58 -12.79
C VAL A 46 -0.76 3.31 -12.22
N LEU A 47 -0.68 3.19 -10.90
CA LEU A 47 0.52 2.85 -10.14
C LEU A 47 0.41 1.42 -9.61
N LEU A 48 1.34 0.55 -10.02
CA LEU A 48 1.39 -0.83 -9.55
C LEU A 48 2.45 -0.96 -8.46
N MET A 49 2.08 -1.57 -7.34
CA MET A 49 2.97 -1.81 -6.19
C MET A 49 2.88 -3.26 -5.75
N ASP A 50 4.03 -3.90 -5.60
CA ASP A 50 4.14 -5.28 -5.11
C ASP A 50 4.83 -5.28 -3.75
N GLU A 51 4.08 -5.62 -2.70
CA GLU A 51 4.50 -5.62 -1.29
C GLU A 51 5.34 -4.40 -0.87
N PRO A 52 4.87 -3.17 -1.12
CA PRO A 52 5.71 -1.97 -1.03
C PRO A 52 6.23 -1.68 0.37
N PHE A 53 5.68 -2.28 1.41
CA PHE A 53 6.04 -2.01 2.81
C PHE A 53 6.58 -3.24 3.56
N GLY A 54 6.68 -4.40 2.92
CA GLY A 54 7.02 -5.68 3.56
C GLY A 54 8.37 -5.70 4.29
N ALA A 55 9.37 -4.98 3.79
CA ALA A 55 10.72 -4.96 4.36
C ALA A 55 10.95 -3.85 5.41
N LEU A 56 9.90 -3.15 5.86
CA LEU A 56 10.01 -2.00 6.75
C LEU A 56 9.60 -2.35 8.19
N ASP A 57 10.27 -1.71 9.16
CA ASP A 57 9.82 -1.73 10.56
C ASP A 57 8.46 -1.03 10.71
N ALA A 58 7.75 -1.32 11.81
CA ALA A 58 6.36 -0.89 12.00
C ALA A 58 6.16 0.64 11.94
N LEU A 59 7.06 1.42 12.53
CA LEU A 59 6.92 2.88 12.56
C LEU A 59 7.21 3.50 11.18
N THR A 60 8.25 3.04 10.51
CA THR A 60 8.60 3.49 9.15
C THR A 60 7.48 3.10 8.18
N ARG A 61 6.93 1.88 8.31
CA ARG A 61 5.80 1.41 7.51
C ARG A 61 4.58 2.30 7.69
N ALA A 62 4.15 2.54 8.93
CA ALA A 62 2.99 3.38 9.22
C ALA A 62 3.13 4.77 8.61
N LYS A 63 4.29 5.41 8.79
CA LYS A 63 4.57 6.72 8.23
C LYS A 63 4.51 6.75 6.71
N LEU A 64 5.09 5.74 6.04
CA LEU A 64 5.08 5.67 4.58
C LEU A 64 3.70 5.36 4.00
N GLN A 65 2.87 4.60 4.71
CA GLN A 65 1.48 4.36 4.33
C GLN A 65 0.65 5.64 4.40
N ASP A 66 0.81 6.43 5.47
CA ASP A 66 0.14 7.72 5.61
C ASP A 66 0.59 8.71 4.50
N GLU A 67 1.89 8.77 4.23
CA GLU A 67 2.45 9.57 3.13
C GLU A 67 1.91 9.11 1.75
N LEU A 68 1.80 7.80 1.52
CA LEU A 68 1.22 7.27 0.28
C LEU A 68 -0.24 7.73 0.08
N LEU A 69 -1.06 7.68 1.14
CA LEU A 69 -2.43 8.19 1.07
C LEU A 69 -2.49 9.66 0.66
N GLU A 70 -1.61 10.50 1.22
CA GLU A 70 -1.51 11.92 0.84
C GLU A 70 -1.07 12.10 -0.63
N ILE A 71 -0.06 11.32 -1.06
CA ILE A 71 0.43 11.37 -2.44
C ILE A 71 -0.67 10.98 -3.42
N VAL A 72 -1.37 9.87 -3.16
CA VAL A 72 -2.46 9.39 -4.02
C VAL A 72 -3.59 10.41 -4.08
N ALA A 73 -3.97 11.03 -2.95
CA ALA A 73 -4.98 12.08 -2.91
C ALA A 73 -4.59 13.31 -3.75
N ARG A 74 -3.29 13.65 -3.81
CA ARG A 74 -2.77 14.80 -4.58
C ARG A 74 -2.62 14.50 -6.07
N THR A 75 -2.20 13.28 -6.42
CA THR A 75 -1.93 12.89 -7.82
C THR A 75 -3.15 12.33 -8.54
N GLN A 76 -4.20 11.95 -7.80
CA GLN A 76 -5.40 11.30 -8.33
C GLN A 76 -5.10 10.04 -9.16
N SER A 77 -3.95 9.40 -8.90
CA SER A 77 -3.57 8.16 -9.56
C SER A 77 -4.38 6.99 -9.04
N THR A 78 -4.75 6.06 -9.92
CA THR A 78 -5.27 4.76 -9.49
C THR A 78 -4.11 3.89 -9.01
N VAL A 79 -4.23 3.32 -7.81
CA VAL A 79 -3.21 2.42 -7.26
C VAL A 79 -3.74 0.99 -7.23
N VAL A 80 -2.94 0.06 -7.75
CA VAL A 80 -3.13 -1.38 -7.57
C VAL A 80 -1.96 -1.90 -6.76
N MET A 81 -2.24 -2.43 -5.58
CA MET A 81 -1.22 -2.89 -4.64
C MET A 81 -1.43 -4.36 -4.31
N VAL A 82 -0.36 -5.13 -4.34
CA VAL A 82 -0.32 -6.49 -3.79
C VAL A 82 0.23 -6.40 -2.36
N THR A 83 -0.49 -6.99 -1.42
CA THR A 83 -0.07 -7.09 -0.01
C THR A 83 -0.64 -8.35 0.62
N HIS A 84 0.05 -8.88 1.62
CA HIS A 84 -0.42 -9.94 2.50
C HIS A 84 -0.85 -9.42 3.89
N ASP A 85 -0.73 -8.12 4.13
CA ASP A 85 -1.08 -7.48 5.39
C ASP A 85 -2.54 -6.99 5.34
N VAL A 86 -3.38 -7.56 6.21
CA VAL A 86 -4.82 -7.27 6.28
C VAL A 86 -5.09 -5.81 6.66
N ASP A 87 -4.34 -5.28 7.63
CA ASP A 87 -4.52 -3.91 8.11
C ASP A 87 -4.12 -2.90 7.03
N GLU A 88 -3.09 -3.22 6.26
CA GLU A 88 -2.66 -2.45 5.10
C GLU A 88 -3.73 -2.43 4.00
N ALA A 89 -4.28 -3.60 3.66
CA ALA A 89 -5.33 -3.71 2.65
C ALA A 89 -6.56 -2.88 3.02
N VAL A 90 -7.05 -2.96 4.26
CA VAL A 90 -8.24 -2.21 4.69
C VAL A 90 -7.96 -0.70 4.82
N LEU A 91 -6.79 -0.33 5.32
CA LEU A 91 -6.43 1.08 5.51
C LEU A 91 -6.29 1.82 4.19
N LEU A 92 -5.63 1.22 3.20
CA LEU A 92 -5.17 1.92 2.01
C LEU A 92 -6.15 1.84 0.83
N SER A 93 -6.96 0.78 0.72
CA SER A 93 -7.74 0.51 -0.49
C SER A 93 -9.21 0.89 -0.36
N ASP A 94 -9.84 1.22 -1.48
CA ASP A 94 -11.29 1.38 -1.63
C ASP A 94 -11.95 0.08 -2.11
N LYS A 95 -11.12 -0.88 -2.56
CA LYS A 95 -11.56 -2.20 -3.00
C LYS A 95 -10.46 -3.23 -2.73
N ILE A 96 -10.81 -4.33 -2.09
CA ILE A 96 -9.91 -5.45 -1.82
C ILE A 96 -10.32 -6.61 -2.70
N VAL A 97 -9.38 -7.11 -3.51
CA VAL A 97 -9.56 -8.31 -4.33
C VAL A 97 -8.85 -9.46 -3.62
N MET A 98 -9.60 -10.38 -3.05
CA MET A 98 -9.06 -11.53 -2.33
C MET A 98 -8.89 -12.70 -3.29
N MET A 99 -7.66 -13.24 -3.34
CA MET A 99 -7.29 -14.34 -4.22
C MET A 99 -7.44 -15.68 -3.51
N THR A 100 -7.86 -16.71 -4.25
CA THR A 100 -7.84 -18.10 -3.75
C THR A 100 -6.43 -18.68 -3.79
N ASN A 101 -6.21 -19.77 -3.03
CA ASN A 101 -4.93 -20.49 -3.03
C ASN A 101 -4.87 -21.55 -4.13
N GLY A 102 -3.64 -22.01 -4.42
CA GLY A 102 -3.38 -23.20 -5.23
C GLY A 102 -2.91 -22.88 -6.65
N PRO A 103 -2.61 -23.94 -7.43
CA PRO A 103 -2.01 -23.78 -8.76
C PRO A 103 -2.98 -23.13 -9.77
N ALA A 104 -4.28 -23.09 -9.48
CA ALA A 104 -5.30 -22.43 -10.27
C ALA A 104 -5.93 -21.27 -9.48
N ALA A 105 -5.09 -20.45 -8.83
CA ALA A 105 -5.56 -19.29 -8.08
C ALA A 105 -6.40 -18.35 -8.95
N THR A 106 -7.53 -17.91 -8.40
CA THR A 106 -8.47 -17.00 -9.07
C THR A 106 -9.00 -15.97 -8.07
N ILE A 107 -9.79 -15.02 -8.54
CA ILE A 107 -10.50 -14.08 -7.66
C ILE A 107 -11.54 -14.87 -6.87
N GLY A 108 -11.38 -14.88 -5.55
CA GLY A 108 -12.31 -15.53 -4.63
C GLY A 108 -13.44 -14.61 -4.21
N GLU A 109 -13.11 -13.37 -3.86
CA GLU A 109 -14.07 -12.36 -3.45
C GLU A 109 -13.55 -10.96 -3.74
N VAL A 110 -14.46 -10.02 -3.97
CA VAL A 110 -14.16 -8.59 -4.10
C VAL A 110 -14.94 -7.82 -3.04
N LEU A 111 -14.22 -7.21 -2.09
CA LEU A 111 -14.79 -6.44 -0.99
C LEU A 111 -14.63 -4.94 -1.27
N ALA A 112 -15.73 -4.21 -1.35
CA ALA A 112 -15.71 -2.75 -1.36
C ALA A 112 -15.48 -2.22 0.07
N VAL A 113 -14.58 -1.26 0.23
CA VAL A 113 -14.21 -0.64 1.50
C VAL A 113 -14.70 0.81 1.49
N ASP A 114 -15.88 1.03 2.05
CA ASP A 114 -16.54 2.34 2.09
C ASP A 114 -16.19 3.10 3.39
N LEU A 115 -14.89 3.26 3.64
CA LEU A 115 -14.38 4.07 4.74
C LEU A 115 -14.10 5.50 4.25
N PRO A 116 -14.55 6.52 4.98
CA PRO A 116 -14.33 7.90 4.59
C PRO A 116 -12.85 8.27 4.55
N ARG A 117 -12.50 9.23 3.69
CA ARG A 117 -11.15 9.80 3.59
C ARG A 117 -11.15 11.24 4.14
N PRO A 118 -10.07 11.74 4.76
CA PRO A 118 -8.80 11.05 5.01
C PRO A 118 -8.91 9.98 6.11
N ARG A 119 -8.25 8.84 5.91
CA ARG A 119 -8.20 7.76 6.88
C ARG A 119 -7.06 7.97 7.86
N LYS A 120 -7.40 8.16 9.13
CA LYS A 120 -6.43 8.34 10.20
C LYS A 120 -6.36 7.09 11.06
N ARG A 121 -5.20 6.49 11.11
CA ARG A 121 -4.93 5.20 11.76
C ARG A 121 -5.44 5.13 13.19
N VAL A 122 -5.22 6.19 13.99
CA VAL A 122 -5.63 6.22 15.41
C VAL A 122 -7.16 6.25 15.54
N GLU A 123 -7.84 7.03 14.68
CA GLU A 123 -9.30 7.12 14.69
C GLU A 123 -9.94 5.82 14.20
N LEU A 124 -9.34 5.16 13.21
CA LEU A 124 -9.84 3.89 12.67
C LEU A 124 -9.64 2.70 13.60
N ALA A 125 -8.70 2.75 14.55
CA ALA A 125 -8.43 1.62 15.45
C ALA A 125 -9.65 1.19 16.27
N GLU A 126 -10.57 2.11 16.57
CA GLU A 126 -11.80 1.86 17.32
C GLU A 126 -13.07 1.96 16.41
N ASP A 127 -12.89 2.18 15.11
CA ASP A 127 -14.00 2.32 14.17
C ASP A 127 -14.65 0.96 13.90
N PRO A 128 -15.96 0.78 14.17
CA PRO A 128 -16.65 -0.50 13.97
C PRO A 128 -16.67 -0.96 12.49
N GLN A 129 -16.67 -0.03 11.53
CA GLN A 129 -16.62 -0.39 10.10
C GLN A 129 -15.23 -0.89 9.72
N TYR A 130 -14.16 -0.27 10.22
CA TYR A 130 -12.80 -0.75 10.02
C TYR A 130 -12.63 -2.16 10.57
N VAL A 131 -13.09 -2.41 11.80
CA VAL A 131 -13.07 -3.74 12.44
C VAL A 131 -13.87 -4.75 11.63
N HIS A 132 -15.04 -4.36 11.09
CA HIS A 132 -15.87 -5.20 10.24
C HIS A 132 -15.15 -5.61 8.96
N TYR A 133 -14.55 -4.67 8.22
CA TYR A 133 -13.80 -4.98 7.00
C TYR A 133 -12.58 -5.86 7.28
N ARG A 134 -11.84 -5.54 8.33
CA ARG A 134 -10.70 -6.34 8.78
C ARG A 134 -11.10 -7.79 9.06
N LYS A 135 -12.21 -7.98 9.80
CA LYS A 135 -12.77 -9.29 10.10
C LYS A 135 -13.18 -10.04 8.82
N ALA A 136 -13.84 -9.39 7.87
CA ALA A 136 -14.26 -10.01 6.61
C ALA A 136 -13.06 -10.55 5.81
N VAL A 137 -11.96 -9.80 5.73
CA VAL A 137 -10.73 -10.26 5.06
C VAL A 137 -10.12 -11.46 5.80
N ILE A 138 -10.03 -11.40 7.13
CA ILE A 138 -9.52 -12.49 7.95
C ILE A 138 -10.38 -13.76 7.77
N ASP A 139 -11.69 -13.65 7.88
CA ASP A 139 -12.62 -14.78 7.73
C ASP A 139 -12.45 -15.44 6.34
N PHE A 140 -12.30 -14.65 5.27
CA PHE A 140 -12.01 -15.19 3.94
C PHE A 140 -10.70 -15.97 3.91
N LEU A 141 -9.61 -15.41 4.43
CA LEU A 141 -8.31 -16.05 4.45
C LEU A 141 -8.35 -17.39 5.22
N TYR A 142 -8.93 -17.41 6.41
CA TYR A 142 -9.02 -18.63 7.22
C TYR A 142 -9.96 -19.67 6.61
N THR A 143 -11.09 -19.27 6.03
CA THR A 143 -12.07 -20.21 5.45
C THR A 143 -11.56 -20.85 4.16
N ARG A 144 -10.84 -20.10 3.33
CA ARG A 144 -10.36 -20.56 2.02
C ARG A 144 -8.97 -21.21 2.09
N GLN A 145 -8.12 -20.83 3.05
CA GLN A 145 -6.82 -21.48 3.26
C GLN A 145 -6.94 -22.82 4.00
N GLY A 146 -7.90 -22.99 4.92
CA GLY A 146 -8.08 -24.22 5.69
C GLY A 146 -8.51 -25.43 4.87
N HIS A 147 -8.82 -25.28 3.58
CA HIS A 147 -9.16 -26.41 2.71
C HIS A 147 -7.95 -27.08 2.03
N VAL A 148 -6.76 -26.46 2.05
CA VAL A 148 -5.56 -27.01 1.39
C VAL A 148 -4.80 -27.97 2.31
N GLU A 149 -4.82 -27.77 3.62
CA GLU A 149 -4.12 -28.65 4.59
C GLU A 149 -4.81 -30.03 4.81
N LYS A 150 -6.04 -30.22 4.37
CA LYS A 150 -6.77 -31.50 4.51
C LYS A 150 -6.67 -32.43 3.29
N ALA A 151 -5.95 -32.03 2.25
CA ALA A 151 -5.80 -32.79 1.00
C ALA A 151 -4.35 -33.26 0.74
N ALA A 152 -3.46 -33.26 1.76
CA ALA A 152 -2.10 -33.79 1.70
C ALA A 152 -1.96 -35.06 2.57
#